data_ca00d31078a5c134f885ed10855b629e
#
_entry.id   ca00d31078a5c134f885ed10855b629e
#
_cell.length_a   1.000
_cell.length_b   1.000
_cell.length_c   1.000
_cell.angle_alpha   90.00
_cell.angle_beta   90.00
_cell.angle_gamma   90.00
#
_symmetry.space_group_name_H-M   'P 1'
#
loop_
_entity.id
_entity.type
_entity.pdbx_description
1 polymer ?
#
loop_
_entity_poly.entity_id
_entity_poly.type
_entity_poly.pdbx_seq_one_letter_code
_entity_poly.pdbx_strand_id
1 'polypeptide(L)'
;MPRHPNRLRIPAALLAAAVGLALPAAARAEGKPLPPPASDAMPPVELTVEMRDGHPVCQPAELRLPADTNVALHVVSRADQPVTITMPGQFENGRVLHADGDLVHVASEKGYTVKREGRGQLRLRTVAAGEKAFACTGANSRSNPFEGKVILTPPSG
;
A
#
# COMPACT_ATOMS: atom_id res chain seq x y z
N MET A 1 -7.06 -12.23 -92.07
CA MET A 1 -6.00 -12.99 -91.36
C MET A 1 -5.54 -12.12 -90.15
N PRO A 2 -5.82 -12.49 -88.96
CA PRO A 2 -5.51 -11.70 -87.85
C PRO A 2 -4.18 -12.13 -87.19
N ARG A 3 -3.37 -11.17 -86.86
CA ARG A 3 -2.14 -11.36 -86.12
C ARG A 3 -2.40 -11.07 -84.64
N HIS A 4 -2.07 -12.03 -83.80
CA HIS A 4 -2.14 -11.89 -82.33
C HIS A 4 -0.99 -11.03 -81.83
N PRO A 5 -1.22 -10.09 -80.85
CA PRO A 5 -0.16 -9.49 -80.07
C PRO A 5 0.08 -10.26 -78.81
N ASN A 6 1.33 -10.31 -78.50
CA ASN A 6 2.08 -10.92 -77.44
C ASN A 6 1.62 -10.47 -76.03
N ARG A 7 1.34 -11.43 -75.15
CA ARG A 7 1.02 -11.16 -73.79
C ARG A 7 2.31 -11.11 -72.98
N LEU A 8 2.65 -9.94 -72.55
CA LEU A 8 3.71 -9.74 -71.55
C LEU A 8 3.18 -10.18 -70.17
N ARG A 9 3.78 -11.23 -69.62
CA ARG A 9 3.50 -11.66 -68.23
C ARG A 9 4.46 -10.91 -67.27
N ILE A 10 3.91 -10.08 -66.41
CA ILE A 10 4.63 -9.47 -65.31
C ILE A 10 4.48 -10.38 -64.11
N PRO A 11 5.55 -10.85 -63.46
CA PRO A 11 5.44 -11.55 -62.19
C PRO A 11 5.22 -10.54 -61.06
N ALA A 12 4.11 -10.68 -60.37
CA ALA A 12 3.84 -9.94 -59.16
C ALA A 12 4.71 -10.51 -58.04
N ALA A 13 5.74 -9.77 -57.66
CA ALA A 13 6.50 -10.05 -56.45
C ALA A 13 5.70 -9.55 -55.24
N LEU A 14 5.16 -10.49 -54.46
CA LEU A 14 4.55 -10.24 -53.17
C LEU A 14 5.64 -9.97 -52.16
N LEU A 15 5.88 -8.69 -51.83
CA LEU A 15 6.64 -8.29 -50.63
C LEU A 15 5.71 -8.40 -49.42
N ALA A 16 5.86 -9.46 -48.66
CA ALA A 16 5.27 -9.57 -47.31
C ALA A 16 6.08 -8.72 -46.33
N ALA A 17 5.60 -7.52 -46.02
CA ALA A 17 6.12 -6.72 -44.94
C ALA A 17 5.61 -7.30 -43.63
N ALA A 18 6.46 -8.02 -42.91
CA ALA A 18 6.19 -8.41 -41.52
C ALA A 18 6.35 -7.20 -40.62
N VAL A 19 5.23 -6.56 -40.24
CA VAL A 19 5.19 -5.56 -39.22
C VAL A 19 5.27 -6.27 -37.87
N GLY A 20 6.47 -6.36 -37.31
CA GLY A 20 6.69 -6.81 -35.93
C GLY A 20 6.13 -5.77 -34.98
N LEU A 21 4.97 -6.06 -34.35
CA LEU A 21 4.50 -5.31 -33.17
C LEU A 21 5.44 -5.61 -32.00
N ALA A 22 6.42 -4.76 -31.79
CA ALA A 22 7.16 -4.72 -30.54
C ALA A 22 6.24 -4.14 -29.46
N LEU A 23 5.67 -5.02 -28.63
CA LEU A 23 4.99 -4.62 -27.40
C LEU A 23 6.03 -3.99 -26.48
N PRO A 24 5.83 -2.75 -25.98
CA PRO A 24 6.72 -2.21 -24.97
C PRO A 24 6.57 -3.10 -23.73
N ALA A 25 7.66 -3.73 -23.33
CA ALA A 25 7.76 -4.35 -22.01
C ALA A 25 7.51 -3.24 -20.98
N ALA A 26 6.36 -3.30 -20.30
CA ALA A 26 6.10 -2.44 -19.18
C ALA A 26 7.20 -2.71 -18.13
N ALA A 27 8.15 -1.81 -18.03
CA ALA A 27 9.14 -1.82 -16.98
C ALA A 27 8.35 -1.68 -15.66
N ARG A 28 8.20 -2.78 -14.93
CA ARG A 28 7.78 -2.73 -13.54
C ARG A 28 8.83 -1.89 -12.84
N ALA A 29 8.41 -0.76 -12.30
CA ALA A 29 9.23 0.00 -11.38
C ALA A 29 9.42 -0.88 -10.14
N GLU A 30 10.48 -1.67 -10.13
CA GLU A 30 10.92 -2.36 -8.94
C GLU A 30 11.39 -1.28 -7.98
N GLY A 31 10.56 -1.01 -6.96
CA GLY A 31 10.92 -0.08 -5.90
C GLY A 31 12.26 -0.53 -5.30
N LYS A 32 13.16 0.43 -5.05
CA LYS A 32 14.44 0.13 -4.42
C LYS A 32 14.21 -0.70 -3.16
N PRO A 33 14.90 -1.86 -3.00
CA PRO A 33 14.75 -2.69 -1.81
C PRO A 33 15.01 -1.87 -0.55
N LEU A 34 14.19 -2.09 0.48
CA LEU A 34 14.41 -1.47 1.78
C LEU A 34 15.74 -1.97 2.37
N PRO A 35 16.49 -1.12 3.08
CA PRO A 35 17.68 -1.56 3.79
C PRO A 35 17.32 -2.63 4.84
N PRO A 36 18.25 -3.47 5.26
CA PRO A 36 18.00 -4.46 6.30
C PRO A 36 17.47 -3.76 7.58
N PRO A 37 16.65 -4.45 8.39
CA PRO A 37 16.16 -3.89 9.65
C PRO A 37 17.31 -3.67 10.63
N ALA A 38 17.20 -2.62 11.44
CA ALA A 38 18.17 -2.32 12.49
C ALA A 38 18.16 -3.34 13.63
N SER A 39 17.10 -4.15 13.74
CA SER A 39 16.93 -5.21 14.73
C SER A 39 16.11 -6.36 14.14
N ASP A 40 16.45 -7.59 14.51
CA ASP A 40 15.66 -8.79 14.18
C ASP A 40 14.43 -8.95 15.07
N ALA A 41 14.35 -8.22 16.16
CA ALA A 41 13.17 -8.20 17.02
C ALA A 41 11.98 -7.60 16.27
N MET A 42 10.83 -8.23 16.43
CA MET A 42 9.55 -7.76 15.86
C MET A 42 8.52 -7.63 16.99
N PRO A 43 8.62 -6.57 17.81
CA PRO A 43 7.71 -6.40 18.93
C PRO A 43 6.28 -6.23 18.44
N PRO A 44 5.30 -6.88 19.09
CA PRO A 44 3.89 -6.63 18.84
C PRO A 44 3.48 -5.29 19.46
N VAL A 45 2.71 -4.53 18.71
CA VAL A 45 2.10 -3.27 19.18
C VAL A 45 0.62 -3.33 18.83
N GLU A 46 -0.24 -2.91 19.75
CA GLU A 46 -1.69 -2.91 19.54
C GLU A 46 -2.21 -1.50 19.34
N LEU A 47 -3.10 -1.34 18.39
CA LEU A 47 -3.92 -0.17 18.16
C LEU A 47 -5.39 -0.57 18.25
N THR A 48 -6.09 -0.08 19.26
CA THR A 48 -7.52 -0.30 19.43
C THR A 48 -8.29 0.88 18.85
N VAL A 49 -9.35 0.56 18.10
CA VAL A 49 -10.26 1.54 17.49
C VAL A 49 -11.62 1.43 18.16
N GLU A 50 -12.13 2.53 18.68
CA GLU A 50 -13.45 2.62 19.32
C GLU A 50 -14.24 3.79 18.73
N MET A 51 -15.57 3.79 18.95
CA MET A 51 -16.40 4.95 18.67
C MET A 51 -16.76 5.64 19.97
N ARG A 52 -16.61 6.96 20.02
CA ARG A 52 -17.06 7.81 21.13
C ARG A 52 -17.83 9.00 20.56
N ASP A 53 -19.05 9.15 20.97
CA ASP A 53 -19.95 10.25 20.51
C ASP A 53 -20.03 10.32 18.98
N GLY A 54 -20.08 9.17 18.30
CA GLY A 54 -20.17 9.09 16.84
C GLY A 54 -18.83 9.32 16.09
N HIS A 55 -17.72 9.50 16.79
CA HIS A 55 -16.41 9.71 16.21
C HIS A 55 -15.44 8.58 16.56
N PRO A 56 -14.52 8.21 15.64
CA PRO A 56 -13.51 7.22 15.93
C PRO A 56 -12.50 7.78 16.94
N VAL A 57 -12.06 6.93 17.83
CA VAL A 57 -10.94 7.19 18.77
C VAL A 57 -9.99 6.00 18.66
N CYS A 58 -8.73 6.28 18.43
CA CYS A 58 -7.69 5.26 18.40
C CYS A 58 -6.84 5.32 19.66
N GLN A 59 -6.53 4.16 20.22
CA GLN A 59 -5.77 4.04 21.45
C GLN A 59 -4.61 3.04 21.29
N PRO A 60 -3.40 3.41 21.75
CA PRO A 60 -3.05 4.66 22.38
C PRO A 60 -3.03 5.85 21.40
N ALA A 61 -3.27 7.05 21.90
CA ALA A 61 -3.14 8.27 21.09
C ALA A 61 -1.67 8.56 20.71
N GLU A 62 -0.73 7.99 21.43
CA GLU A 62 0.70 8.01 21.13
C GLU A 62 1.23 6.60 21.03
N LEU A 63 1.51 6.17 19.80
CA LEU A 63 2.15 4.90 19.49
C LEU A 63 3.67 5.06 19.61
N ARG A 64 4.33 4.19 20.35
CA ARG A 64 5.79 4.13 20.44
C ARG A 64 6.29 2.90 19.68
N LEU A 65 7.10 3.13 18.66
CA LEU A 65 7.64 2.08 17.81
C LEU A 65 9.17 2.20 17.73
N PRO A 66 9.89 1.09 17.64
CA PRO A 66 11.29 1.16 17.26
C PRO A 66 11.40 1.60 15.80
N ALA A 67 12.37 2.47 15.49
CA ALA A 67 12.66 2.96 14.16
C ALA A 67 13.46 1.95 13.32
N ASP A 68 13.34 2.05 12.01
CA ASP A 68 14.13 1.28 11.02
C ASP A 68 14.11 -0.24 11.23
N THR A 69 13.07 -0.78 11.83
CA THR A 69 12.95 -2.20 12.13
C THR A 69 11.58 -2.77 11.75
N ASN A 70 11.41 -4.07 11.88
CA ASN A 70 10.13 -4.73 11.66
C ASN A 70 9.27 -4.68 12.93
N VAL A 71 7.99 -4.36 12.76
CA VAL A 71 6.99 -4.31 13.84
C VAL A 71 5.73 -5.05 13.39
N ALA A 72 5.09 -5.76 14.30
CA ALA A 72 3.77 -6.31 14.11
C ALA A 72 2.74 -5.37 14.76
N LEU A 73 2.03 -4.59 13.95
CA LEU A 73 0.94 -3.73 14.41
C LEU A 73 -0.38 -4.52 14.38
N HIS A 74 -0.89 -4.84 15.55
CA HIS A 74 -2.20 -5.46 15.72
C HIS A 74 -3.26 -4.36 15.81
N VAL A 75 -4.25 -4.45 14.93
CA VAL A 75 -5.39 -3.53 14.92
C VAL A 75 -6.62 -4.27 15.42
N VAL A 76 -7.26 -3.74 16.45
CA VAL A 76 -8.48 -4.28 17.03
C VAL A 76 -9.57 -3.22 16.98
N SER A 77 -10.62 -3.46 16.21
CA SER A 77 -11.76 -2.56 16.14
C SER A 77 -12.90 -3.02 17.04
N ARG A 78 -13.37 -2.13 17.87
CA ARG A 78 -14.64 -2.22 18.62
C ARG A 78 -15.66 -1.24 18.07
N ALA A 79 -15.34 -0.60 16.95
CA ALA A 79 -16.22 0.32 16.28
C ALA A 79 -17.35 -0.42 15.57
N ASP A 80 -18.55 0.15 15.57
CA ASP A 80 -19.74 -0.36 14.87
C ASP A 80 -19.77 -0.02 13.38
N GLN A 81 -18.71 0.64 12.90
CA GLN A 81 -18.52 1.01 11.50
C GLN A 81 -17.05 0.77 11.06
N PRO A 82 -16.79 0.67 9.75
CA PRO A 82 -15.42 0.61 9.27
C PRO A 82 -14.66 1.91 9.59
N VAL A 83 -13.39 1.77 9.96
CA VAL A 83 -12.50 2.89 10.27
C VAL A 83 -11.23 2.76 9.46
N THR A 84 -10.84 3.83 8.79
CA THR A 84 -9.60 3.91 8.02
C THR A 84 -8.50 4.53 8.87
N ILE A 85 -7.39 3.83 8.95
CA ILE A 85 -6.17 4.26 9.63
C ILE A 85 -5.20 4.74 8.55
N THR A 86 -4.71 5.96 8.69
CA THR A 86 -3.68 6.53 7.83
C THR A 86 -2.44 6.88 8.64
N MET A 87 -1.28 6.60 8.07
CA MET A 87 0.01 6.88 8.71
C MET A 87 0.99 7.30 7.61
N PRO A 88 1.02 8.61 7.27
CA PRO A 88 1.80 9.11 6.14
C PRO A 88 3.27 8.71 6.22
N GLY A 89 3.80 8.23 5.09
CA GLY A 89 5.17 7.73 4.97
C GLY A 89 5.37 6.31 5.50
N GLN A 90 4.53 5.83 6.43
CA GLN A 90 4.66 4.49 6.99
C GLN A 90 3.91 3.42 6.17
N PHE A 91 2.75 3.77 5.62
CA PHE A 91 1.96 2.84 4.80
C PHE A 91 2.27 2.95 3.31
N GLU A 92 3.37 3.59 2.96
CA GLU A 92 3.79 3.84 1.59
C GLU A 92 5.15 3.17 1.30
N ASN A 93 5.53 3.19 0.03
CA ASN A 93 6.87 2.79 -0.42
C ASN A 93 7.29 1.36 -0.02
N GLY A 94 6.35 0.41 -0.02
CA GLY A 94 6.63 -0.98 0.31
C GLY A 94 6.95 -1.24 1.79
N ARG A 95 6.65 -0.31 2.67
CA ARG A 95 6.90 -0.45 4.12
C ARG A 95 5.87 -1.32 4.83
N VAL A 96 4.73 -1.58 4.24
CA VAL A 96 3.83 -2.64 4.67
C VAL A 96 4.27 -3.94 4.02
N LEU A 97 4.89 -4.82 4.80
CA LEU A 97 5.44 -6.08 4.33
C LEU A 97 4.37 -7.16 4.18
N HIS A 98 3.35 -7.09 5.02
CA HIS A 98 2.21 -8.01 4.99
C HIS A 98 1.03 -7.38 5.72
N ALA A 99 -0.18 -7.70 5.25
CA ALA A 99 -1.43 -7.34 5.89
C ALA A 99 -2.35 -8.56 5.89
N ASP A 100 -2.99 -8.84 7.00
CA ASP A 100 -3.94 -9.93 7.15
C ASP A 100 -5.14 -9.59 8.03
N GLY A 101 -6.07 -10.53 8.11
CA GLY A 101 -7.30 -10.37 8.87
C GLY A 101 -8.32 -9.44 8.21
N ASP A 102 -9.01 -8.66 9.02
CA ASP A 102 -10.09 -7.77 8.59
C ASP A 102 -9.59 -6.38 8.14
N LEU A 103 -8.38 -6.31 7.58
CA LEU A 103 -7.77 -5.10 7.07
C LEU A 103 -7.83 -5.06 5.55
N VAL A 104 -8.28 -3.93 5.00
CA VAL A 104 -8.35 -3.70 3.56
C VAL A 104 -7.51 -2.47 3.21
N HIS A 105 -6.57 -2.64 2.29
CA HIS A 105 -5.77 -1.53 1.79
C HIS A 105 -6.62 -0.58 0.95
N VAL A 106 -6.59 0.70 1.28
CA VAL A 106 -7.26 1.78 0.54
C VAL A 106 -6.20 2.68 -0.08
N ALA A 107 -5.81 2.38 -1.31
CA ALA A 107 -4.71 3.06 -1.99
C ALA A 107 -4.96 4.57 -2.17
N SER A 108 -6.20 4.98 -2.42
CA SER A 108 -6.58 6.40 -2.58
C SER A 108 -6.39 7.22 -1.31
N GLU A 109 -6.48 6.59 -0.15
CA GLU A 109 -6.32 7.24 1.17
C GLU A 109 -4.95 6.96 1.79
N LYS A 110 -4.12 6.13 1.12
CA LYS A 110 -2.81 5.67 1.62
C LYS A 110 -2.93 5.06 3.02
N GLY A 111 -3.96 4.28 3.23
CA GLY A 111 -4.35 3.74 4.52
C GLY A 111 -4.87 2.32 4.49
N TYR A 112 -5.26 1.85 5.66
CA TYR A 112 -5.90 0.56 5.85
C TYR A 112 -7.22 0.74 6.59
N THR A 113 -8.29 0.19 6.03
CA THR A 113 -9.59 0.16 6.68
C THR A 113 -9.75 -1.15 7.44
N VAL A 114 -9.98 -1.05 8.74
CA VAL A 114 -10.43 -2.17 9.57
C VAL A 114 -11.95 -2.25 9.49
N LYS A 115 -12.47 -3.46 9.32
CA LYS A 115 -13.92 -3.70 9.34
C LYS A 115 -14.49 -3.42 10.74
N ARG A 116 -15.80 -3.16 10.78
CA ARG A 116 -16.49 -3.03 12.07
C ARG A 116 -16.23 -4.28 12.93
N GLU A 117 -15.94 -4.09 14.19
CA GLU A 117 -15.64 -5.17 15.15
C GLU A 117 -14.57 -6.17 14.66
N GLY A 118 -13.76 -5.74 13.68
CA GLY A 118 -12.76 -6.56 13.02
C GLY A 118 -11.40 -6.53 13.71
N ARG A 119 -10.54 -7.46 13.30
CA ARG A 119 -9.17 -7.56 13.76
C ARG A 119 -8.24 -7.86 12.60
N GLY A 120 -7.04 -7.33 12.67
CA GLY A 120 -6.01 -7.64 11.68
C GLY A 120 -4.62 -7.29 12.15
N GLN A 121 -3.66 -7.62 11.34
CA GLN A 121 -2.26 -7.37 11.62
C GLN A 121 -1.57 -6.77 10.40
N LEU A 122 -0.76 -5.76 10.63
CA LEU A 122 0.17 -5.20 9.68
C LEU A 122 1.60 -5.50 10.12
N ARG A 123 2.36 -6.18 9.27
CA ARG A 123 3.81 -6.28 9.45
C ARG A 123 4.45 -5.10 8.75
N LEU A 124 5.10 -4.25 9.51
CA LEU A 124 5.63 -2.98 9.04
C LEU A 124 7.15 -2.98 9.10
N ARG A 125 7.80 -2.36 8.10
CA ARG A 125 9.14 -1.82 8.24
C ARG A 125 9.01 -0.36 8.64
N THR A 126 9.30 -0.04 9.89
CA THR A 126 9.18 1.32 10.40
C THR A 126 10.13 2.30 9.69
N VAL A 127 9.71 3.55 9.61
CA VAL A 127 10.53 4.63 9.08
C VAL A 127 11.59 5.06 10.10
N ALA A 128 12.49 5.95 9.68
CA ALA A 128 13.53 6.50 10.53
C ALA A 128 12.96 7.18 11.80
N ALA A 129 13.81 7.29 12.82
CA ALA A 129 13.47 7.91 14.10
C ALA A 129 12.90 9.32 13.94
N GLY A 130 11.96 9.66 14.79
CA GLY A 130 11.26 10.93 14.79
C GLY A 130 9.80 10.83 15.17
N GLU A 131 9.09 11.93 15.11
CA GLU A 131 7.65 12.01 15.35
C GLU A 131 6.89 12.05 14.02
N LYS A 132 5.81 11.29 13.93
CA LYS A 132 4.89 11.25 12.81
C LYS A 132 3.47 11.36 13.32
N ALA A 133 2.55 11.77 12.46
CA ALA A 133 1.13 11.74 12.73
C ALA A 133 0.51 10.43 12.23
N PHE A 134 -0.56 9.98 12.87
CA PHE A 134 -1.52 9.03 12.31
C PHE A 134 -2.93 9.54 12.54
N ALA A 135 -3.87 9.07 11.74
CA ALA A 135 -5.26 9.43 11.89
C ALA A 135 -6.17 8.21 11.76
N CYS A 136 -7.31 8.26 12.43
CA CYS A 136 -8.37 7.29 12.33
C CYS A 136 -9.65 7.99 11.88
N THR A 137 -10.19 7.58 10.75
CA THR A 137 -11.34 8.21 10.10
C THR A 137 -12.47 7.23 9.96
N GLY A 138 -13.61 7.51 10.56
CA GLY A 138 -14.81 6.70 10.42
C GLY A 138 -15.50 6.94 9.08
N ALA A 139 -16.20 5.92 8.57
CA ALA A 139 -16.94 6.03 7.31
C ALA A 139 -17.94 7.19 7.31
N ASN A 140 -18.56 7.47 8.47
CA ASN A 140 -19.57 8.51 8.65
C ASN A 140 -19.03 9.79 9.30
N SER A 141 -17.73 9.90 9.57
CA SER A 141 -17.09 11.03 10.27
C SER A 141 -15.82 11.50 9.60
N ARG A 142 -15.81 11.55 8.27
CA ARG A 142 -14.64 11.92 7.46
C ARG A 142 -14.12 13.32 7.71
N SER A 143 -14.99 14.25 8.08
CA SER A 143 -14.63 15.64 8.38
C SER A 143 -14.01 15.86 9.75
N ASN A 144 -14.05 14.86 10.62
CA ASN A 144 -13.52 14.95 11.98
C ASN A 144 -12.76 13.67 12.36
N PRO A 145 -11.57 13.45 11.78
CA PRO A 145 -10.73 12.31 12.11
C PRO A 145 -10.16 12.45 13.52
N PHE A 146 -9.91 11.31 14.16
CA PHE A 146 -9.03 11.27 15.32
C PHE A 146 -7.58 11.41 14.85
N GLU A 147 -6.82 12.27 15.49
CA GLU A 147 -5.40 12.45 15.22
C GLU A 147 -4.56 11.98 16.42
N GLY A 148 -3.57 11.16 16.11
CA GLY A 148 -2.61 10.65 17.08
C GLY A 148 -1.17 10.82 16.60
N LYS A 149 -0.23 10.39 17.44
CA LYS A 149 1.20 10.50 17.18
C LYS A 149 1.86 9.13 17.14
N VAL A 150 2.89 9.01 16.32
CA VAL A 150 3.81 7.88 16.32
C VAL A 150 5.19 8.40 16.68
N ILE A 151 5.73 7.91 17.80
CA ILE A 151 7.09 8.20 18.24
C ILE A 151 7.98 7.04 17.84
N LEU A 152 8.88 7.30 16.92
CA LEU A 152 9.86 6.32 16.44
C LEU A 152 11.18 6.57 17.14
N THR A 153 11.59 5.63 17.98
CA THR A 153 12.84 5.71 18.72
C THR A 153 13.90 4.82 18.08
N PRO A 154 15.18 5.24 18.05
CA PRO A 154 16.25 4.35 17.63
C PRO A 154 16.19 3.05 18.44
N PRO A 155 16.45 1.89 17.81
CA PRO A 155 16.51 0.63 18.56
C PRO A 155 17.59 0.73 19.63
N SER A 156 17.26 0.29 20.83
CA SER A 156 18.24 0.16 21.91
C SER A 156 19.28 -0.87 21.50
N GLY A 157 20.51 -0.46 21.36
CA GLY A 157 21.63 -1.33 21.07
C GLY A 157 21.92 -2.30 22.21
#